data_63dea64cfc0a7f4c122fe638e5c05658
#
_entry.id   63dea64cfc0a7f4c122fe638e5c05658
#
_cell.length_a   1.000
_cell.length_b   1.000
_cell.length_c   1.000
_cell.angle_alpha   90.00
_cell.angle_beta   90.00
_cell.angle_gamma   90.00
#
_symmetry.space_group_name_H-M   'P 1'
#
loop_
_entity.id
_entity.type
_entity.pdbx_description
1 polymer ?
#
loop_
_entity_poly.entity_id
_entity_poly.type
_entity_poly.pdbx_seq_one_letter_code
_entity_poly.pdbx_strand_id
1 'polypeptide(L)'
;LFFSYKLFVMSDSTKETKQKILESAKKEFLEKGFSAASLRTIALNAGLTTGAMYRHFKDKDSLFCALVDDAVDFVIKAISSTGLDFHKHELNPVGKEHSAHEKEAISAIVDYIYSDFDAFTLLLTKSAGSTHEYFLQEICDLYTKNVMVILDWMKSQNLIKNKIDPMTVHVTATTFITSVAEIVYHKMPREEAEVFLDNMQAFFHFGFMHMMGLNCSEE
;
A
#
# COMPACT_ATOMS: atom_id res chain seq x y z
N LEU A 1 7.95 33.86 -29.92
CA LEU A 1 8.54 34.02 -28.56
C LEU A 1 7.46 34.35 -27.50
N PHE A 2 6.55 35.31 -27.76
CA PHE A 2 5.49 35.70 -26.81
C PHE A 2 4.43 34.61 -26.54
N PHE A 3 4.11 33.79 -27.53
CA PHE A 3 3.12 32.71 -27.40
C PHE A 3 3.65 31.53 -26.57
N SER A 4 4.93 31.20 -26.70
CA SER A 4 5.60 30.13 -25.95
C SER A 4 5.76 30.50 -24.47
N TYR A 5 6.07 31.76 -24.16
CA TYR A 5 6.20 32.24 -22.79
C TYR A 5 4.84 32.27 -22.05
N LYS A 6 3.76 32.65 -22.74
CA LYS A 6 2.40 32.69 -22.17
C LYS A 6 1.89 31.28 -21.87
N LEU A 7 2.23 30.27 -22.70
CA LEU A 7 1.89 28.86 -22.49
C LEU A 7 2.66 28.27 -21.30
N PHE A 8 3.94 28.61 -21.15
CA PHE A 8 4.79 28.19 -20.04
C PHE A 8 4.32 28.74 -18.70
N VAL A 9 4.02 30.07 -18.63
CA VAL A 9 3.52 30.71 -17.41
C VAL A 9 2.11 30.24 -17.03
N MET A 10 1.24 29.94 -18.00
CA MET A 10 -0.09 29.36 -17.75
C MET A 10 0.00 27.91 -17.22
N SER A 11 0.99 27.15 -17.66
CA SER A 11 1.25 25.79 -17.16
C SER A 11 1.69 25.80 -15.69
N ASP A 12 2.57 26.71 -15.29
CA ASP A 12 3.04 26.85 -13.91
C ASP A 12 1.94 27.31 -12.95
N SER A 13 1.14 28.32 -13.34
CA SER A 13 -0.01 28.80 -12.57
C SER A 13 -1.07 27.71 -12.36
N THR A 14 -1.27 26.84 -13.34
CA THR A 14 -2.22 25.71 -13.24
C THR A 14 -1.72 24.63 -12.29
N LYS A 15 -0.42 24.32 -12.32
CA LYS A 15 0.22 23.36 -11.39
C LYS A 15 0.18 23.88 -9.95
N GLU A 16 0.53 25.14 -9.75
CA GLU A 16 0.48 25.79 -8.44
C GLU A 16 -0.94 25.78 -7.86
N THR A 17 -1.95 26.06 -8.68
CA THR A 17 -3.35 26.01 -8.27
C THR A 17 -3.78 24.60 -7.88
N LYS A 18 -3.40 23.58 -8.68
CA LYS A 18 -3.68 22.17 -8.36
C LYS A 18 -3.05 21.75 -7.04
N GLN A 19 -1.81 22.19 -6.79
CA GLN A 19 -1.11 21.89 -5.54
C GLN A 19 -1.81 22.49 -4.32
N LYS A 20 -2.24 23.75 -4.38
CA LYS A 20 -3.02 24.40 -3.31
C LYS A 20 -4.32 23.67 -3.00
N ILE A 21 -5.00 23.18 -4.04
CA ILE A 21 -6.22 22.38 -3.85
C ILE A 21 -5.89 21.06 -3.13
N LEU A 22 -4.86 20.34 -3.56
CA LEU A 22 -4.44 19.07 -2.94
C LEU A 22 -4.02 19.23 -1.49
N GLU A 23 -3.27 20.29 -1.16
CA GLU A 23 -2.88 20.58 0.22
C GLU A 23 -4.08 20.89 1.12
N SER A 24 -5.05 21.67 0.62
CA SER A 24 -6.30 21.94 1.33
C SER A 24 -7.16 20.68 1.50
N ALA A 25 -7.25 19.87 0.45
CA ALA A 25 -7.99 18.61 0.45
C ALA A 25 -7.41 17.60 1.44
N LYS A 26 -6.08 17.45 1.45
CA LYS A 26 -5.39 16.56 2.38
C LYS A 26 -5.73 16.89 3.82
N LYS A 27 -5.68 18.16 4.20
CA LYS A 27 -6.07 18.61 5.56
C LYS A 27 -7.52 18.29 5.90
N GLU A 28 -8.45 18.61 5.00
CA GLU A 28 -9.88 18.37 5.22
C GLU A 28 -10.20 16.87 5.32
N PHE A 29 -9.61 16.03 4.45
CA PHE A 29 -9.81 14.59 4.48
C PHE A 29 -9.18 13.94 5.72
N LEU A 30 -7.98 14.34 6.13
CA LEU A 30 -7.34 13.83 7.35
C LEU A 30 -8.17 14.18 8.60
N GLU A 31 -8.74 15.38 8.64
CA GLU A 31 -9.56 15.80 9.79
C GLU A 31 -10.91 15.09 9.83
N LYS A 32 -11.66 15.10 8.71
CA LYS A 32 -13.07 14.69 8.69
C LYS A 32 -13.35 13.33 8.04
N GLY A 33 -12.39 12.78 7.33
CA GLY A 33 -12.59 11.61 6.46
C GLY A 33 -13.31 11.97 5.15
N PHE A 34 -13.25 11.07 4.18
CA PHE A 34 -13.83 11.29 2.85
C PHE A 34 -15.32 11.63 2.91
N SER A 35 -16.13 10.84 3.60
CA SER A 35 -17.59 11.00 3.63
C SER A 35 -18.02 12.40 4.09
N ALA A 36 -17.43 12.90 5.21
CA ALA A 36 -17.81 14.16 5.83
C ALA A 36 -17.07 15.40 5.28
N ALA A 37 -16.03 15.21 4.47
CA ALA A 37 -15.28 16.33 3.90
C ALA A 37 -16.10 17.16 2.92
N SER A 38 -15.89 18.49 2.97
CA SER A 38 -16.63 19.48 2.20
C SER A 38 -15.78 20.10 1.07
N LEU A 39 -16.17 19.88 -0.18
CA LEU A 39 -15.55 20.53 -1.35
C LEU A 39 -15.60 22.06 -1.28
N ARG A 40 -16.62 22.62 -0.65
CA ARG A 40 -16.73 24.08 -0.45
C ARG A 40 -15.67 24.58 0.52
N THR A 41 -15.42 23.86 1.60
CA THR A 41 -14.36 24.17 2.58
C THR A 41 -12.99 24.04 1.92
N ILE A 42 -12.76 22.97 1.17
CA ILE A 42 -11.51 22.76 0.43
C ILE A 42 -11.23 23.91 -0.54
N ALA A 43 -12.22 24.29 -1.36
CA ALA A 43 -12.06 25.39 -2.31
C ALA A 43 -11.76 26.73 -1.59
N LEU A 44 -12.50 27.04 -0.54
CA LEU A 44 -12.33 28.26 0.25
C LEU A 44 -10.91 28.35 0.83
N ASN A 45 -10.43 27.26 1.46
CA ASN A 45 -9.10 27.21 2.07
C ASN A 45 -7.97 27.24 1.03
N ALA A 46 -8.22 26.79 -0.20
CA ALA A 46 -7.31 26.93 -1.33
C ALA A 46 -7.35 28.33 -1.99
N GLY A 47 -8.18 29.25 -1.49
CA GLY A 47 -8.37 30.60 -2.06
C GLY A 47 -9.12 30.60 -3.39
N LEU A 48 -10.02 29.63 -3.62
CA LEU A 48 -10.73 29.42 -4.87
C LEU A 48 -12.26 29.38 -4.67
N THR A 49 -12.99 29.60 -5.76
CA THR A 49 -14.40 29.23 -5.80
C THR A 49 -14.55 27.73 -6.08
N THR A 50 -15.67 27.13 -5.64
CA THR A 50 -15.97 25.73 -5.95
C THR A 50 -15.98 25.46 -7.46
N GLY A 51 -16.51 26.38 -8.27
CA GLY A 51 -16.50 26.28 -9.73
C GLY A 51 -15.08 26.31 -10.34
N ALA A 52 -14.14 27.06 -9.73
CA ALA A 52 -12.76 27.07 -10.16
C ALA A 52 -12.07 25.73 -9.82
N MET A 53 -12.37 25.14 -8.68
CA MET A 53 -11.87 23.81 -8.27
C MET A 53 -12.34 22.70 -9.20
N TYR A 54 -13.61 22.70 -9.62
CA TYR A 54 -14.16 21.69 -10.56
C TYR A 54 -13.50 21.69 -11.94
N ARG A 55 -12.73 22.72 -12.30
CA ARG A 55 -11.90 22.71 -13.52
C ARG A 55 -10.64 21.84 -13.38
N HIS A 56 -10.23 21.53 -12.15
CA HIS A 56 -9.05 20.72 -11.85
C HIS A 56 -9.42 19.28 -11.44
N PHE A 57 -10.53 19.12 -10.71
CA PHE A 57 -10.99 17.84 -10.20
C PHE A 57 -12.50 17.69 -10.46
N LYS A 58 -12.87 16.60 -11.12
CA LYS A 58 -14.24 16.33 -11.55
C LYS A 58 -15.23 16.24 -10.39
N ASP A 59 -14.80 15.63 -9.29
CA ASP A 59 -15.60 15.33 -8.10
C ASP A 59 -14.71 15.15 -6.86
N LYS A 60 -15.33 14.83 -5.73
CA LYS A 60 -14.62 14.60 -4.47
C LYS A 60 -13.74 13.37 -4.54
N ASP A 61 -14.17 12.34 -5.25
CA ASP A 61 -13.45 11.08 -5.37
C ASP A 61 -12.17 11.26 -6.20
N SER A 62 -12.23 11.92 -7.35
CA SER A 62 -11.04 12.23 -8.15
C SER A 62 -10.02 13.10 -7.40
N LEU A 63 -10.47 13.92 -6.46
CA LEU A 63 -9.59 14.70 -5.59
C LEU A 63 -8.94 13.84 -4.51
N PHE A 64 -9.67 12.89 -3.94
CA PHE A 64 -9.16 11.92 -2.98
C PHE A 64 -8.17 10.96 -3.64
N CYS A 65 -8.52 10.38 -4.79
CA CYS A 65 -7.65 9.52 -5.59
C CYS A 65 -6.31 10.18 -5.89
N ALA A 66 -6.32 11.46 -6.29
CA ALA A 66 -5.09 12.20 -6.57
C ALA A 66 -4.15 12.38 -5.36
N LEU A 67 -4.60 12.09 -4.14
CA LEU A 67 -3.79 12.10 -2.92
C LEU A 67 -3.25 10.71 -2.57
N VAL A 68 -3.85 9.63 -3.09
CA VAL A 68 -3.57 8.28 -2.60
C VAL A 68 -3.20 7.28 -3.70
N ASP A 69 -3.48 7.57 -4.99
CA ASP A 69 -3.27 6.61 -6.09
C ASP A 69 -1.81 6.16 -6.23
N ASP A 70 -0.84 7.05 -6.00
CA ASP A 70 0.58 6.68 -6.04
C ASP A 70 0.92 5.64 -4.96
N ALA A 71 0.33 5.75 -3.76
CA ALA A 71 0.50 4.79 -2.67
C ALA A 71 -0.20 3.46 -2.99
N VAL A 72 -1.40 3.51 -3.55
CA VAL A 72 -2.15 2.31 -4.01
C VAL A 72 -1.35 1.56 -5.06
N ASP A 73 -0.89 2.27 -6.10
CA ASP A 73 -0.10 1.71 -7.19
C ASP A 73 1.20 1.09 -6.70
N PHE A 74 1.88 1.75 -5.76
CA PHE A 74 3.11 1.23 -5.17
C PHE A 74 2.87 -0.10 -4.45
N VAL A 75 1.87 -0.17 -3.57
CA VAL A 75 1.57 -1.39 -2.80
C VAL A 75 1.16 -2.53 -3.72
N ILE A 76 0.28 -2.27 -4.70
CA ILE A 76 -0.14 -3.27 -5.68
C ILE A 76 1.07 -3.82 -6.46
N LYS A 77 1.99 -2.96 -6.91
CA LYS A 77 3.20 -3.38 -7.63
C LYS A 77 4.13 -4.19 -6.73
N ALA A 78 4.37 -3.75 -5.50
CA ALA A 78 5.22 -4.45 -4.54
C ALA A 78 4.70 -5.87 -4.28
N ILE A 79 3.40 -6.03 -4.03
CA ILE A 79 2.79 -7.35 -3.80
C ILE A 79 2.80 -8.19 -5.08
N SER A 80 2.49 -7.60 -6.25
CA SER A 80 2.44 -8.35 -7.51
C SER A 80 3.82 -8.85 -7.95
N SER A 81 4.89 -8.11 -7.66
CA SER A 81 6.27 -8.52 -8.00
C SER A 81 6.72 -9.73 -7.20
N THR A 82 6.35 -9.85 -5.93
CA THR A 82 6.74 -11.01 -5.07
C THR A 82 6.24 -12.34 -5.63
N GLY A 83 5.05 -12.38 -6.25
CA GLY A 83 4.51 -13.60 -6.86
C GLY A 83 5.11 -13.96 -8.22
N LEU A 84 5.56 -12.97 -9.00
CA LEU A 84 6.09 -13.16 -10.36
C LEU A 84 7.57 -13.56 -10.38
N ASP A 85 8.35 -13.11 -9.41
CA ASP A 85 9.78 -13.39 -9.35
C ASP A 85 10.09 -14.82 -8.92
N PHE A 86 9.17 -15.48 -8.23
CA PHE A 86 9.28 -16.91 -7.91
C PHE A 86 9.45 -17.80 -9.14
N HIS A 87 8.74 -17.48 -10.23
CA HIS A 87 8.82 -18.26 -11.48
C HIS A 87 10.05 -17.95 -12.31
N LYS A 88 10.72 -16.80 -12.10
CA LYS A 88 11.80 -16.33 -12.96
C LYS A 88 13.20 -16.70 -12.47
N HIS A 89 13.38 -16.88 -11.17
CA HIS A 89 14.73 -16.93 -10.59
C HIS A 89 15.17 -18.28 -10.04
N GLU A 90 14.41 -19.38 -10.24
CA GLU A 90 14.72 -20.69 -9.64
C GLU A 90 15.07 -20.60 -8.12
N LEU A 91 14.56 -19.56 -7.46
CA LEU A 91 14.86 -19.29 -6.06
C LEU A 91 14.31 -20.44 -5.20
N ASN A 92 15.17 -21.01 -4.38
CA ASN A 92 14.74 -21.94 -3.35
C ASN A 92 13.86 -21.17 -2.35
N PRO A 93 12.53 -21.46 -2.28
CA PRO A 93 11.60 -20.72 -1.44
C PRO A 93 11.88 -20.86 0.06
N VAL A 94 12.87 -21.66 0.41
CA VAL A 94 13.30 -21.99 1.78
C VAL A 94 14.72 -21.48 2.05
N GLY A 95 15.38 -20.88 1.05
CA GLY A 95 16.77 -20.46 1.12
C GLY A 95 16.96 -19.07 1.74
N LYS A 96 18.17 -18.80 2.22
CA LYS A 96 18.59 -17.47 2.76
C LYS A 96 18.36 -16.33 1.77
N GLU A 97 18.46 -16.59 0.46
CA GLU A 97 18.23 -15.60 -0.59
C GLU A 97 16.76 -15.15 -0.68
N HIS A 98 15.82 -16.08 -0.45
CA HIS A 98 14.40 -15.76 -0.39
C HIS A 98 14.06 -14.87 0.82
N SER A 99 14.59 -15.21 1.99
CA SER A 99 14.42 -14.41 3.21
C SER A 99 15.00 -12.99 3.07
N ALA A 100 16.10 -12.83 2.35
CA ALA A 100 16.69 -11.52 2.06
C ALA A 100 15.79 -10.69 1.13
N HIS A 101 15.23 -11.30 0.10
CA HIS A 101 14.31 -10.63 -0.84
C HIS A 101 12.99 -10.20 -0.19
N GLU A 102 12.43 -11.04 0.70
CA GLU A 102 11.26 -10.66 1.49
C GLU A 102 11.56 -9.46 2.40
N LYS A 103 12.73 -9.44 3.04
CA LYS A 103 13.17 -8.30 3.87
C LYS A 103 13.30 -7.01 3.08
N GLU A 104 13.90 -7.07 1.89
CA GLU A 104 14.02 -5.91 1.01
C GLU A 104 12.65 -5.37 0.59
N ALA A 105 11.71 -6.26 0.23
CA ALA A 105 10.35 -5.87 -0.16
C ALA A 105 9.58 -5.22 0.99
N ILE A 106 9.67 -5.78 2.20
CA ILE A 106 9.05 -5.21 3.40
C ILE A 106 9.68 -3.86 3.75
N SER A 107 11.03 -3.77 3.73
CA SER A 107 11.74 -2.52 3.97
C SER A 107 11.31 -1.43 2.98
N ALA A 108 11.16 -1.75 1.69
CA ALA A 108 10.70 -0.81 0.68
C ALA A 108 9.26 -0.32 0.94
N ILE A 109 8.37 -1.20 1.41
CA ILE A 109 7.00 -0.82 1.79
C ILE A 109 7.04 0.13 3.00
N VAL A 110 7.85 -0.15 4.00
CA VAL A 110 8.02 0.71 5.18
C VAL A 110 8.57 2.07 4.78
N ASP A 111 9.63 2.10 3.97
CA ASP A 111 10.22 3.34 3.46
C ASP A 111 9.17 4.20 2.76
N TYR A 112 8.32 3.57 1.95
CA TYR A 112 7.27 4.27 1.23
C TYR A 112 6.16 4.77 2.19
N ILE A 113 5.74 3.96 3.18
CA ILE A 113 4.78 4.39 4.20
C ILE A 113 5.27 5.66 4.90
N TYR A 114 6.56 5.70 5.33
CA TYR A 114 7.10 6.86 6.01
C TYR A 114 7.42 8.05 5.08
N SER A 115 7.53 7.82 3.77
CA SER A 115 7.67 8.91 2.79
C SER A 115 6.37 9.67 2.55
N ASP A 116 5.20 9.00 2.66
CA ASP A 116 3.87 9.64 2.57
C ASP A 116 2.88 8.99 3.56
N PHE A 117 3.16 9.16 4.84
CA PHE A 117 2.35 8.62 5.93
C PHE A 117 0.90 9.11 5.91
N ASP A 118 0.68 10.33 5.39
CA ASP A 118 -0.65 10.91 5.25
C ASP A 118 -1.49 10.13 4.23
N ALA A 119 -0.92 9.72 3.08
CA ALA A 119 -1.63 8.91 2.10
C ALA A 119 -2.11 7.58 2.68
N PHE A 120 -1.26 6.88 3.45
CA PHE A 120 -1.66 5.64 4.13
C PHE A 120 -2.68 5.89 5.24
N THR A 121 -2.57 7.00 5.98
CA THR A 121 -3.60 7.39 6.96
C THR A 121 -4.95 7.62 6.27
N LEU A 122 -4.96 8.29 5.12
CA LEU A 122 -6.17 8.48 4.31
C LEU A 122 -6.76 7.16 3.86
N LEU A 123 -5.96 6.28 3.27
CA LEU A 123 -6.40 4.97 2.75
C LEU A 123 -6.98 4.08 3.86
N LEU A 124 -6.29 3.96 4.98
CA LEU A 124 -6.63 2.98 6.01
C LEU A 124 -7.67 3.47 7.01
N THR A 125 -7.81 4.79 7.21
CA THR A 125 -8.66 5.34 8.28
C THR A 125 -9.70 6.35 7.82
N LYS A 126 -9.60 6.87 6.60
CA LYS A 126 -10.38 8.04 6.13
C LYS A 126 -11.08 7.82 4.78
N SER A 127 -10.96 6.65 4.17
CA SER A 127 -11.43 6.36 2.81
C SER A 127 -12.91 5.98 2.69
N ALA A 128 -13.63 5.78 3.80
CA ALA A 128 -15.02 5.33 3.80
C ALA A 128 -15.93 6.18 2.89
N GLY A 129 -16.57 5.56 1.89
CA GLY A 129 -17.39 6.19 0.85
C GLY A 129 -16.64 6.62 -0.42
N SER A 130 -15.31 6.44 -0.49
CA SER A 130 -14.50 6.67 -1.70
C SER A 130 -14.34 5.39 -2.54
N THR A 131 -13.77 5.51 -3.73
CA THR A 131 -13.34 4.36 -4.56
C THR A 131 -12.39 3.42 -3.79
N HIS A 132 -11.58 3.94 -2.86
CA HIS A 132 -10.60 3.17 -2.07
C HIS A 132 -11.12 2.72 -0.69
N GLU A 133 -12.42 2.70 -0.47
CA GLU A 133 -13.02 2.29 0.81
C GLU A 133 -12.57 0.89 1.27
N TYR A 134 -12.37 -0.03 0.32
CA TYR A 134 -11.98 -1.42 0.59
C TYR A 134 -10.52 -1.73 0.31
N PHE A 135 -9.66 -0.70 0.24
CA PHE A 135 -8.24 -0.86 -0.10
C PHE A 135 -7.55 -1.97 0.69
N LEU A 136 -7.68 -1.98 2.02
CA LEU A 136 -7.02 -3.02 2.85
C LEU A 136 -7.51 -4.43 2.51
N GLN A 137 -8.82 -4.59 2.26
CA GLN A 137 -9.40 -5.88 1.87
C GLN A 137 -8.85 -6.33 0.51
N GLU A 138 -8.79 -5.44 -0.47
CA GLU A 138 -8.27 -5.73 -1.81
C GLU A 138 -6.80 -6.16 -1.76
N ILE A 139 -6.00 -5.52 -0.91
CA ILE A 139 -4.59 -5.88 -0.69
C ILE A 139 -4.47 -7.25 -0.01
N CYS A 140 -5.30 -7.56 0.99
CA CYS A 140 -5.34 -8.88 1.62
C CYS A 140 -5.69 -9.98 0.62
N ASP A 141 -6.68 -9.75 -0.25
CA ASP A 141 -7.11 -10.70 -1.27
C ASP A 141 -6.02 -10.92 -2.33
N LEU A 142 -5.35 -9.85 -2.77
CA LEU A 142 -4.25 -9.91 -3.71
C LEU A 142 -3.06 -10.71 -3.13
N TYR A 143 -2.67 -10.41 -1.89
CA TYR A 143 -1.58 -11.11 -1.23
C TYR A 143 -1.91 -12.58 -0.99
N THR A 144 -3.12 -12.91 -0.51
CA THR A 144 -3.59 -14.27 -0.35
C THR A 144 -3.50 -15.06 -1.66
N LYS A 145 -3.95 -14.46 -2.77
CA LYS A 145 -3.86 -15.06 -4.10
C LYS A 145 -2.42 -15.36 -4.50
N ASN A 146 -1.50 -14.45 -4.25
CA ASN A 146 -0.08 -14.66 -4.56
C ASN A 146 0.51 -15.81 -3.73
N VAL A 147 0.23 -15.86 -2.43
CA VAL A 147 0.67 -16.96 -1.55
C VAL A 147 0.14 -18.30 -2.06
N MET A 148 -1.14 -18.37 -2.47
CA MET A 148 -1.72 -19.60 -3.03
C MET A 148 -1.00 -20.07 -4.30
N VAL A 149 -0.66 -19.15 -5.21
CA VAL A 149 0.10 -19.45 -6.43
C VAL A 149 1.46 -20.04 -6.09
N ILE A 150 2.16 -19.45 -5.11
CA ILE A 150 3.46 -19.94 -4.65
C ILE A 150 3.33 -21.35 -4.04
N LEU A 151 2.35 -21.59 -3.19
CA LEU A 151 2.11 -22.87 -2.56
C LEU A 151 1.75 -23.98 -3.58
N ASP A 152 0.93 -23.67 -4.59
CA ASP A 152 0.59 -24.60 -5.68
C ASP A 152 1.83 -24.96 -6.51
N TRP A 153 2.69 -23.98 -6.79
CA TRP A 153 3.97 -24.24 -7.45
C TRP A 153 4.88 -25.14 -6.58
N MET A 154 5.09 -24.81 -5.29
CA MET A 154 5.89 -25.60 -4.37
C MET A 154 5.39 -27.05 -4.27
N LYS A 155 4.07 -27.23 -4.25
CA LYS A 155 3.44 -28.56 -4.26
C LYS A 155 3.74 -29.30 -5.56
N SER A 156 3.69 -28.64 -6.71
CA SER A 156 4.03 -29.26 -8.01
C SER A 156 5.48 -29.72 -8.08
N GLN A 157 6.38 -29.07 -7.34
CA GLN A 157 7.80 -29.43 -7.21
C GLN A 157 8.09 -30.44 -6.08
N ASN A 158 7.08 -30.95 -5.38
CA ASN A 158 7.20 -31.83 -4.20
C ASN A 158 8.02 -31.21 -3.04
N LEU A 159 8.03 -29.89 -2.93
CA LEU A 159 8.74 -29.18 -1.86
C LEU A 159 7.96 -29.14 -0.55
N ILE A 160 6.63 -29.18 -0.61
CA ILE A 160 5.73 -29.15 0.56
C ILE A 160 5.36 -30.58 0.96
N LYS A 161 5.52 -30.88 2.25
CA LYS A 161 5.19 -32.20 2.81
C LYS A 161 3.75 -32.26 3.35
N ASN A 162 3.25 -31.16 3.89
CA ASN A 162 1.95 -31.08 4.51
C ASN A 162 0.88 -30.55 3.55
N LYS A 163 -0.36 -30.95 3.76
CA LYS A 163 -1.51 -30.32 3.11
C LYS A 163 -1.92 -29.11 3.93
N ILE A 164 -1.82 -27.92 3.33
CA ILE A 164 -2.28 -26.68 3.96
C ILE A 164 -3.68 -26.38 3.41
N ASP A 165 -4.60 -26.11 4.30
CA ASP A 165 -5.96 -25.78 3.93
C ASP A 165 -6.06 -24.29 3.48
N PRO A 166 -6.88 -23.97 2.43
CA PRO A 166 -6.97 -22.61 1.88
C PRO A 166 -7.41 -21.55 2.89
N MET A 167 -8.25 -21.90 3.87
CA MET A 167 -8.69 -20.95 4.89
C MET A 167 -7.53 -20.56 5.81
N THR A 168 -6.68 -21.51 6.17
CA THR A 168 -5.44 -21.25 6.94
C THR A 168 -4.53 -20.27 6.18
N VAL A 169 -4.35 -20.47 4.86
CA VAL A 169 -3.57 -19.53 4.03
C VAL A 169 -4.19 -18.16 4.03
N HIS A 170 -5.50 -18.08 3.81
CA HIS A 170 -6.22 -16.78 3.80
C HIS A 170 -6.05 -16.04 5.13
N VAL A 171 -6.30 -16.70 6.26
CA VAL A 171 -6.22 -16.05 7.58
C VAL A 171 -4.80 -15.62 7.91
N THR A 172 -3.79 -16.45 7.64
CA THR A 172 -2.38 -16.09 7.92
C THR A 172 -1.89 -14.95 7.02
N ALA A 173 -2.22 -15.00 5.73
CA ALA A 173 -1.89 -13.92 4.78
C ALA A 173 -2.55 -12.59 5.16
N THR A 174 -3.86 -12.62 5.48
CA THR A 174 -4.59 -11.44 5.93
C THR A 174 -4.01 -10.89 7.24
N THR A 175 -3.65 -11.76 8.19
CA THR A 175 -3.05 -11.33 9.46
C THR A 175 -1.70 -10.66 9.23
N PHE A 176 -0.89 -11.16 8.30
CA PHE A 176 0.39 -10.52 7.95
C PHE A 176 0.17 -9.10 7.39
N ILE A 177 -0.69 -8.93 6.40
CA ILE A 177 -0.98 -7.61 5.80
C ILE A 177 -1.58 -6.65 6.83
N THR A 178 -2.50 -7.11 7.66
CA THR A 178 -3.09 -6.26 8.70
C THR A 178 -2.07 -5.86 9.77
N SER A 179 -1.09 -6.73 10.09
CA SER A 179 -0.02 -6.34 11.00
C SER A 179 0.85 -5.19 10.45
N VAL A 180 1.07 -5.11 9.13
CA VAL A 180 1.74 -3.95 8.52
C VAL A 180 0.88 -2.68 8.66
N ALA A 181 -0.45 -2.78 8.53
CA ALA A 181 -1.35 -1.64 8.70
C ALA A 181 -1.37 -1.08 10.15
N GLU A 182 -1.04 -1.90 11.17
CA GLU A 182 -0.93 -1.45 12.56
C GLU A 182 0.10 -0.32 12.75
N ILE A 183 1.13 -0.26 11.92
CA ILE A 183 2.10 0.85 11.90
C ILE A 183 1.37 2.19 11.74
N VAL A 184 0.41 2.25 10.83
CA VAL A 184 -0.34 3.47 10.52
C VAL A 184 -1.42 3.72 11.57
N TYR A 185 -2.15 2.69 12.00
CA TYR A 185 -3.19 2.82 13.04
C TYR A 185 -2.63 3.34 14.35
N HIS A 186 -1.45 2.85 14.75
CA HIS A 186 -0.79 3.25 15.98
C HIS A 186 0.18 4.43 15.82
N LYS A 187 0.37 4.92 14.58
CA LYS A 187 1.33 6.00 14.27
C LYS A 187 2.71 5.67 14.86
N MET A 188 3.16 4.44 14.67
CA MET A 188 4.42 3.99 15.23
C MET A 188 5.58 4.88 14.76
N PRO A 189 6.53 5.25 15.63
CA PRO A 189 7.81 5.81 15.18
C PRO A 189 8.54 4.81 14.27
N ARG A 190 9.28 5.30 13.28
CA ARG A 190 9.95 4.46 12.29
C ARG A 190 10.84 3.38 12.92
N GLU A 191 11.64 3.74 13.89
CA GLU A 191 12.55 2.82 14.60
C GLU A 191 11.79 1.67 15.30
N GLU A 192 10.62 1.97 15.89
CA GLU A 192 9.76 0.97 16.51
C GLU A 192 9.09 0.06 15.47
N ALA A 193 8.68 0.63 14.34
CA ALA A 193 8.06 -0.13 13.25
C ALA A 193 9.03 -1.11 12.59
N GLU A 194 10.30 -0.74 12.42
CA GLU A 194 11.34 -1.63 11.90
C GLU A 194 11.55 -2.84 12.81
N VAL A 195 11.67 -2.64 14.11
CA VAL A 195 11.78 -3.75 15.09
C VAL A 195 10.53 -4.61 15.13
N PHE A 196 9.35 -3.98 15.10
CA PHE A 196 8.07 -4.67 15.07
C PHE A 196 7.95 -5.57 13.84
N LEU A 197 8.29 -5.07 12.65
CA LEU A 197 8.19 -5.83 11.42
C LEU A 197 9.20 -6.96 11.32
N ASP A 198 10.43 -6.76 11.79
CA ASP A 198 11.42 -7.85 11.89
C ASP A 198 10.88 -9.00 12.74
N ASN A 199 10.27 -8.70 13.88
CA ASN A 199 9.65 -9.73 14.73
C ASN A 199 8.46 -10.40 14.07
N MET A 200 7.58 -9.64 13.40
CA MET A 200 6.42 -10.18 12.70
C MET A 200 6.83 -11.04 11.50
N GLN A 201 7.82 -10.61 10.74
CA GLN A 201 8.37 -11.39 9.62
C GLN A 201 8.95 -12.72 10.11
N ALA A 202 9.75 -12.70 11.16
CA ALA A 202 10.29 -13.93 11.74
C ALA A 202 9.16 -14.88 12.18
N PHE A 203 8.15 -14.35 12.89
CA PHE A 203 6.98 -15.14 13.34
C PHE A 203 6.25 -15.81 12.17
N PHE A 204 5.92 -15.04 11.12
CA PHE A 204 5.22 -15.59 9.96
C PHE A 204 6.09 -16.54 9.15
N HIS A 205 7.36 -16.20 8.93
CA HIS A 205 8.30 -17.07 8.20
C HIS A 205 8.41 -18.45 8.86
N PHE A 206 8.76 -18.51 10.15
CA PHE A 206 8.89 -19.78 10.86
C PHE A 206 7.57 -20.54 10.99
N GLY A 207 6.45 -19.83 11.19
CA GLY A 207 5.12 -20.42 11.22
C GLY A 207 4.75 -21.06 9.88
N PHE A 208 4.98 -20.38 8.77
CA PHE A 208 4.74 -20.90 7.43
C PHE A 208 5.63 -22.12 7.11
N MET A 209 6.92 -22.04 7.42
CA MET A 209 7.85 -23.15 7.24
C MET A 209 7.38 -24.41 7.98
N HIS A 210 6.97 -24.26 9.24
CA HIS A 210 6.44 -25.34 10.04
C HIS A 210 5.15 -25.91 9.44
N MET A 211 4.21 -25.09 9.03
CA MET A 211 2.96 -25.53 8.38
C MET A 211 3.22 -26.30 7.09
N MET A 212 4.22 -25.92 6.30
CA MET A 212 4.63 -26.63 5.08
C MET A 212 5.36 -27.96 5.35
N GLY A 213 5.67 -28.28 6.61
CA GLY A 213 6.46 -29.45 6.97
C GLY A 213 7.94 -29.34 6.61
N LEU A 214 8.43 -28.11 6.55
CA LEU A 214 9.83 -27.79 6.29
C LEU A 214 10.56 -27.53 7.62
N ASN A 215 11.74 -28.09 7.77
CA ASN A 215 12.55 -27.86 8.96
C ASN A 215 13.26 -26.53 8.83
N CYS A 216 13.04 -25.63 9.77
CA CYS A 216 13.94 -24.50 9.99
C CYS A 216 15.21 -25.06 10.65
N SER A 217 16.18 -25.54 9.85
CA SER A 217 17.52 -25.77 10.38
C SER A 217 18.13 -24.41 10.64
N GLU A 218 18.41 -24.14 11.91
CA GLU A 218 19.34 -23.08 12.29
C GLU A 218 20.72 -23.45 11.69
N GLU A 219 21.10 -22.83 10.57
CA GLU A 219 22.46 -22.74 10.08
C GLU A 219 22.88 -21.28 9.91
#